data_f8c6eb7dc9c04781866993f2f12f6463
#
_entry.id   f8c6eb7dc9c04781866993f2f12f6463
#
_cell.length_a   1.000
_cell.length_b   1.000
_cell.length_c   1.000
_cell.angle_alpha   90.00
_cell.angle_beta   90.00
_cell.angle_gamma   90.00
#
_symmetry.space_group_name_H-M   'P 1'
#
loop_
_entity.id
_entity.type
_entity.pdbx_description
1 polymer ?
#
loop_
_entity_poly.entity_id
_entity_poly.type
_entity_poly.pdbx_seq_one_letter_code
_entity_poly.pdbx_strand_id
1 'polypeptide(L)'
;MYELDKIKAISRFVYDRKPFNFHSEPVKNAAILLSKYDTTRKRIRDGVTENPYSCMCLGVCDMILDGGLPCDIIYEHQILEPGRKTILLPEIEFLSEKVKEDLKAFTERGGNLIICGRKACRLFADMADADVRDYDGYMVHVEQDGNMFGRHDAVVFDKRGAVDMADCYCDAISLDSPKVSAVIANAFGKGKVVFVGLDIFTDYGAFCAFEEAEFMRRLLLEVDPDQAAYLEEGTKRVEIVPARKDGKLLVNLINTVEYVNGGAPNGIPKLYDLTIAVKCDAEPKKIFLEPEHVEAPYRYDGKYAHVKVDALHIHRILVVE
;
A
#
# COMPACT_ATOMS: atom_id res chain seq x y z
N MET A 1 -28.34 -20.35 20.77
CA MET A 1 -27.88 -21.74 20.45
C MET A 1 -27.05 -21.62 19.17
N TYR A 2 -25.76 -21.89 19.22
CA TYR A 2 -24.93 -21.87 18.00
C TYR A 2 -25.28 -23.12 17.16
N GLU A 3 -25.52 -22.90 15.85
CA GLU A 3 -25.77 -24.01 14.94
C GLU A 3 -24.47 -24.82 14.77
N LEU A 4 -24.49 -26.08 15.24
CA LEU A 4 -23.31 -26.94 15.24
C LEU A 4 -22.69 -27.11 13.84
N ASP A 5 -23.53 -27.08 12.82
CA ASP A 5 -23.09 -27.21 11.42
C ASP A 5 -22.33 -26.02 10.92
N LYS A 6 -22.66 -24.81 11.37
CA LYS A 6 -21.86 -23.60 11.05
C LYS A 6 -20.47 -23.67 11.71
N ILE A 7 -20.40 -24.12 12.97
CA ILE A 7 -19.13 -24.31 13.66
C ILE A 7 -18.26 -25.34 12.94
N LYS A 8 -18.85 -26.46 12.52
CA LYS A 8 -18.16 -27.51 11.76
C LYS A 8 -17.63 -26.95 10.41
N ALA A 9 -18.45 -26.20 9.70
CA ALA A 9 -18.04 -25.58 8.41
C ALA A 9 -16.85 -24.64 8.59
N ILE A 10 -16.88 -23.77 9.60
CA ILE A 10 -15.76 -22.85 9.92
C ILE A 10 -14.51 -23.65 10.30
N SER A 11 -14.66 -24.65 11.17
CA SER A 11 -13.52 -25.48 11.59
C SER A 11 -12.89 -26.21 10.41
N ARG A 12 -13.69 -26.73 9.49
CA ARG A 12 -13.22 -27.39 8.28
C ARG A 12 -12.51 -26.42 7.35
N PHE A 13 -13.08 -25.22 7.15
CA PHE A 13 -12.45 -24.17 6.36
C PHE A 13 -11.03 -23.86 6.84
N VAL A 14 -10.82 -23.73 8.15
CA VAL A 14 -9.50 -23.48 8.75
C VAL A 14 -8.61 -24.71 8.62
N TYR A 15 -9.14 -25.90 8.88
CA TYR A 15 -8.39 -27.15 8.83
C TYR A 15 -7.84 -27.47 7.43
N ASP A 16 -8.64 -27.27 6.38
CA ASP A 16 -8.25 -27.52 4.99
C ASP A 16 -7.10 -26.57 4.53
N ARG A 17 -6.92 -25.42 5.18
CA ARG A 17 -5.85 -24.42 4.90
C ARG A 17 -4.63 -24.54 5.79
N LYS A 18 -4.74 -25.29 6.88
CA LYS A 18 -3.64 -25.50 7.84
C LYS A 18 -2.36 -26.05 7.20
N PRO A 19 -2.38 -27.01 6.24
CA PRO A 19 -1.16 -27.52 5.61
C PRO A 19 -0.33 -26.43 4.94
N PHE A 20 -0.96 -25.37 4.44
CA PHE A 20 -0.30 -24.26 3.72
C PHE A 20 0.13 -23.17 4.69
N ASN A 21 -0.76 -22.71 5.55
CA ASN A 21 -0.54 -21.48 6.33
C ASN A 21 0.11 -21.72 7.70
N PHE A 22 -0.03 -22.91 8.29
CA PHE A 22 0.54 -23.18 9.60
C PHE A 22 2.07 -23.25 9.53
N HIS A 23 2.76 -22.39 10.30
CA HIS A 23 4.22 -22.20 10.25
C HIS A 23 4.76 -21.71 8.88
N SER A 24 3.96 -21.02 8.08
CA SER A 24 4.48 -20.27 6.95
C SER A 24 5.14 -18.97 7.45
N GLU A 25 6.17 -18.52 6.74
CA GLU A 25 6.88 -17.27 7.02
C GLU A 25 6.36 -16.18 6.08
N PRO A 26 5.78 -15.07 6.59
CA PRO A 26 5.32 -13.99 5.74
C PRO A 26 6.49 -13.36 4.96
N VAL A 27 6.26 -13.06 3.70
CA VAL A 27 7.18 -12.25 2.89
C VAL A 27 7.00 -10.80 3.30
N LYS A 28 8.10 -10.11 3.62
CA LYS A 28 8.06 -8.68 3.96
C LYS A 28 7.77 -7.85 2.71
N ASN A 29 6.70 -7.08 2.77
CA ASN A 29 6.24 -6.17 1.71
C ASN A 29 6.59 -4.72 2.07
N ALA A 30 6.16 -3.77 1.23
CA ALA A 30 6.09 -2.37 1.64
C ALA A 30 5.29 -2.25 2.94
N ALA A 31 5.70 -1.36 3.84
CA ALA A 31 5.07 -1.24 5.14
C ALA A 31 4.56 0.15 5.43
N ILE A 32 3.36 0.22 5.96
CA ILE A 32 2.79 1.43 6.55
C ILE A 32 3.33 1.57 7.97
N LEU A 33 3.99 2.69 8.26
CA LEU A 33 4.43 3.00 9.62
C LEU A 33 3.28 3.62 10.44
N LEU A 34 2.88 2.95 11.51
CA LEU A 34 1.98 3.51 12.51
C LEU A 34 2.79 4.02 13.71
N SER A 35 2.68 5.33 13.99
CA SER A 35 3.35 5.97 15.12
C SER A 35 2.40 6.11 16.31
N LYS A 36 2.74 5.43 17.41
CA LYS A 36 2.05 5.63 18.68
C LYS A 36 2.30 7.05 19.23
N TYR A 37 3.48 7.59 19.00
CA TYR A 37 3.84 8.94 19.43
C TYR A 37 2.96 9.98 18.74
N ASP A 38 2.79 9.90 17.42
CA ASP A 38 1.93 10.77 16.63
C ASP A 38 0.47 10.69 17.09
N THR A 39 -0.06 9.45 17.24
CA THR A 39 -1.42 9.22 17.73
C THR A 39 -1.66 9.87 19.08
N THR A 40 -0.72 9.70 20.01
CA THR A 40 -0.86 10.26 21.36
C THR A 40 -0.83 11.78 21.34
N ARG A 41 0.07 12.39 20.55
CA ARG A 41 0.19 13.85 20.42
C ARG A 41 -1.04 14.48 19.79
N LYS A 42 -1.56 13.89 18.72
CA LYS A 42 -2.81 14.34 18.08
C LYS A 42 -3.98 14.30 19.06
N ARG A 43 -4.14 13.20 19.81
CA ARG A 43 -5.19 13.07 20.83
C ARG A 43 -5.08 14.11 21.95
N ILE A 44 -3.87 14.46 22.38
CA ILE A 44 -3.65 15.49 23.41
C ILE A 44 -4.02 16.87 22.88
N ARG A 45 -3.68 17.16 21.61
CA ARG A 45 -3.96 18.46 20.98
C ARG A 45 -5.46 18.66 20.71
N ASP A 46 -6.11 17.66 20.10
CA ASP A 46 -7.45 17.82 19.50
C ASP A 46 -8.59 17.36 20.42
N GLY A 47 -8.27 16.78 21.59
CA GLY A 47 -9.29 16.16 22.47
C GLY A 47 -9.78 14.81 21.92
N VAL A 48 -10.50 14.04 22.74
CA VAL A 48 -10.74 12.60 22.49
C VAL A 48 -12.10 12.30 21.83
N THR A 49 -12.83 13.28 21.34
CA THR A 49 -14.22 13.05 20.91
C THR A 49 -14.37 12.40 19.55
N GLU A 50 -13.42 12.59 18.64
CA GLU A 50 -13.37 11.87 17.36
C GLU A 50 -11.93 11.44 17.10
N ASN A 51 -11.74 10.27 16.49
CA ASN A 51 -10.41 9.77 16.18
C ASN A 51 -10.03 10.18 14.74
N PRO A 52 -9.48 11.38 14.51
CA PRO A 52 -9.08 11.82 13.16
C PRO A 52 -8.04 10.87 12.54
N TYR A 53 -7.41 10.07 13.41
CA TYR A 53 -6.48 9.02 13.01
C TYR A 53 -7.17 7.84 12.32
N SER A 54 -8.47 7.61 12.57
CA SER A 54 -9.19 6.51 11.96
C SER A 54 -9.35 6.72 10.45
N CYS A 55 -9.66 7.93 9.99
CA CYS A 55 -9.80 8.21 8.56
C CYS A 55 -8.48 8.03 7.82
N MET A 56 -7.38 8.58 8.33
CA MET A 56 -6.06 8.43 7.69
C MET A 56 -5.57 6.97 7.71
N CYS A 57 -5.69 6.26 8.84
CA CYS A 57 -5.28 4.86 8.94
C CYS A 57 -6.14 3.94 8.05
N LEU A 58 -7.45 4.16 8.02
CA LEU A 58 -8.33 3.43 7.11
C LEU A 58 -8.03 3.81 5.66
N GLY A 59 -7.87 5.09 5.37
CA GLY A 59 -7.59 5.57 4.02
C GLY A 59 -6.30 5.01 3.44
N VAL A 60 -5.21 4.94 4.21
CA VAL A 60 -3.97 4.36 3.71
C VAL A 60 -4.09 2.85 3.48
N CYS A 61 -4.75 2.12 4.38
CA CYS A 61 -4.96 0.69 4.21
C CYS A 61 -5.88 0.39 3.02
N ASP A 62 -7.00 1.12 2.91
CA ASP A 62 -7.94 0.96 1.81
C ASP A 62 -7.33 1.35 0.46
N MET A 63 -6.57 2.45 0.40
CA MET A 63 -5.90 2.87 -0.83
C MET A 63 -4.91 1.83 -1.35
N ILE A 64 -4.10 1.22 -0.48
CA ILE A 64 -3.16 0.17 -0.88
C ILE A 64 -3.90 -1.10 -1.31
N LEU A 65 -4.95 -1.48 -0.57
CA LEU A 65 -5.80 -2.62 -0.91
C LEU A 65 -6.50 -2.42 -2.26
N ASP A 66 -7.08 -1.23 -2.49
CA ASP A 66 -7.72 -0.86 -3.75
C ASP A 66 -6.69 -0.75 -4.90
N GLY A 67 -5.46 -0.40 -4.59
CA GLY A 67 -4.32 -0.52 -5.50
C GLY A 67 -3.92 -1.97 -5.83
N GLY A 68 -4.46 -2.96 -5.12
CA GLY A 68 -4.15 -4.39 -5.33
C GLY A 68 -2.71 -4.77 -4.94
N LEU A 69 -2.12 -4.07 -3.99
CA LEU A 69 -0.75 -4.31 -3.52
C LEU A 69 -0.73 -4.96 -2.13
N PRO A 70 0.23 -5.84 -1.86
CA PRO A 70 0.48 -6.33 -0.52
C PRO A 70 1.12 -5.22 0.33
N CYS A 71 0.71 -5.11 1.58
CA CYS A 71 1.28 -4.16 2.51
C CYS A 71 1.30 -4.72 3.94
N ASP A 72 2.38 -4.43 4.67
CA ASP A 72 2.47 -4.73 6.08
C ASP A 72 2.15 -3.48 6.91
N ILE A 73 1.77 -3.67 8.16
CA ILE A 73 1.68 -2.59 9.14
C ILE A 73 2.80 -2.78 10.15
N ILE A 74 3.59 -1.73 10.37
CA ILE A 74 4.70 -1.77 11.34
C ILE A 74 4.61 -0.64 12.35
N TYR A 75 5.26 -0.86 13.50
CA TYR A 75 5.47 0.14 14.51
C TYR A 75 6.92 0.65 14.52
N GLU A 76 7.16 1.74 15.23
CA GLU A 76 8.44 2.45 15.28
C GLU A 76 9.65 1.54 15.59
N HIS A 77 9.50 0.56 16.46
CA HIS A 77 10.57 -0.36 16.84
C HIS A 77 10.97 -1.38 15.75
N GLN A 78 10.16 -1.48 14.68
CA GLN A 78 10.36 -2.42 13.58
C GLN A 78 11.00 -1.79 12.34
N ILE A 79 11.26 -0.48 12.35
CA ILE A 79 11.83 0.27 11.21
C ILE A 79 13.12 -0.37 10.69
N LEU A 80 14.02 -0.73 11.59
CA LEU A 80 15.34 -1.27 11.24
C LEU A 80 15.39 -2.79 11.13
N GLU A 81 14.25 -3.48 11.20
CA GLU A 81 14.20 -4.93 10.96
C GLU A 81 14.69 -5.28 9.55
N PRO A 82 15.54 -6.31 9.40
CA PRO A 82 16.10 -6.69 8.11
C PRO A 82 15.03 -7.23 7.14
N GLY A 83 15.31 -7.12 5.84
CA GLY A 83 14.49 -7.72 4.77
C GLY A 83 13.35 -6.83 4.22
N ARG A 84 13.08 -5.68 4.84
CA ARG A 84 12.13 -4.71 4.30
C ARG A 84 12.83 -3.76 3.33
N LYS A 85 12.15 -3.45 2.22
CA LYS A 85 12.68 -2.55 1.18
C LYS A 85 12.05 -1.17 1.22
N THR A 86 10.77 -1.06 1.55
CA THR A 86 10.01 0.18 1.45
C THR A 86 9.18 0.44 2.70
N ILE A 87 9.21 1.67 3.20
CA ILE A 87 8.35 2.17 4.28
C ILE A 87 7.55 3.35 3.76
N LEU A 88 6.23 3.31 3.98
CA LEU A 88 5.30 4.39 3.72
C LEU A 88 4.99 5.11 5.05
N LEU A 89 5.24 6.40 5.07
CA LEU A 89 4.99 7.30 6.19
C LEU A 89 3.73 8.13 5.89
N PRO A 90 2.55 7.77 6.44
CA PRO A 90 1.30 8.43 6.07
C PRO A 90 1.02 9.63 6.97
N GLU A 91 0.97 10.83 6.43
CA GLU A 91 0.46 12.09 7.05
C GLU A 91 0.79 12.26 8.55
N ILE A 92 1.97 11.82 8.97
CA ILE A 92 2.44 11.90 10.35
C ILE A 92 2.85 13.33 10.67
N GLU A 93 2.40 13.85 11.81
CA GLU A 93 2.72 15.21 12.27
C GLU A 93 3.82 15.25 13.32
N PHE A 94 3.91 14.19 14.12
CA PHE A 94 4.80 14.15 15.29
C PHE A 94 5.64 12.88 15.27
N LEU A 95 6.95 13.03 15.31
CA LEU A 95 7.90 11.94 15.50
C LEU A 95 8.93 12.31 16.56
N SER A 96 9.40 11.31 17.30
CA SER A 96 10.56 11.51 18.15
C SER A 96 11.83 11.60 17.29
N GLU A 97 12.87 12.29 17.77
CA GLU A 97 14.14 12.41 17.06
C GLU A 97 14.73 11.03 16.75
N LYS A 98 14.64 10.09 17.70
CA LYS A 98 15.10 8.71 17.47
C LYS A 98 14.40 8.05 16.27
N VAL A 99 13.10 8.19 16.12
CA VAL A 99 12.35 7.59 14.99
C VAL A 99 12.74 8.24 13.68
N LYS A 100 12.96 9.56 13.66
CA LYS A 100 13.48 10.24 12.46
C LYS A 100 14.87 9.74 12.07
N GLU A 101 15.76 9.57 13.05
CA GLU A 101 17.11 9.00 12.84
C GLU A 101 17.03 7.56 12.33
N ASP A 102 16.14 6.73 12.89
CA ASP A 102 15.96 5.34 12.45
C ASP A 102 15.44 5.28 10.99
N LEU A 103 14.53 6.17 10.58
CA LEU A 103 14.04 6.27 9.19
C LEU A 103 15.13 6.76 8.24
N LYS A 104 15.95 7.75 8.65
CA LYS A 104 17.11 8.19 7.86
C LYS A 104 18.11 7.05 7.69
N ALA A 105 18.46 6.37 8.78
CA ALA A 105 19.38 5.24 8.76
C ALA A 105 18.85 4.07 7.91
N PHE A 106 17.53 3.83 7.90
CA PHE A 106 16.89 2.86 7.02
C PHE A 106 17.13 3.22 5.54
N THR A 107 16.91 4.50 5.18
CA THR A 107 17.10 4.97 3.80
C THR A 107 18.58 4.97 3.41
N GLU A 108 19.49 5.42 4.29
CA GLU A 108 20.93 5.40 4.04
C GLU A 108 21.48 4.00 3.73
N ARG A 109 20.89 2.96 4.32
CA ARG A 109 21.26 1.55 4.09
C ARG A 109 20.69 0.97 2.79
N GLY A 110 19.85 1.70 2.07
CA GLY A 110 19.27 1.27 0.79
C GLY A 110 17.77 0.98 0.85
N GLY A 111 17.08 1.32 1.94
CA GLY A 111 15.63 1.31 2.01
C GLY A 111 15.01 2.47 1.25
N ASN A 112 13.79 2.31 0.79
CA ASN A 112 12.99 3.37 0.19
C ASN A 112 12.01 3.93 1.22
N LEU A 113 11.89 5.24 1.31
CA LEU A 113 10.97 5.93 2.20
C LEU A 113 10.01 6.78 1.37
N ILE A 114 8.71 6.51 1.48
CA ILE A 114 7.66 7.33 0.85
C ILE A 114 6.99 8.13 1.95
N ILE A 115 7.10 9.45 1.88
CA ILE A 115 6.59 10.40 2.87
C ILE A 115 5.41 11.13 2.25
N CYS A 116 4.22 10.91 2.80
CA CYS A 116 3.00 11.55 2.34
C CYS A 116 2.47 12.53 3.38
N GLY A 117 1.96 13.65 2.88
CA GLY A 117 1.33 14.67 3.68
C GLY A 117 2.22 15.86 3.99
N ARG A 118 1.60 17.03 4.05
CA ARG A 118 2.26 18.34 4.21
C ARG A 118 3.17 18.42 5.42
N LYS A 119 2.68 17.96 6.58
CA LYS A 119 3.42 18.01 7.84
C LYS A 119 4.55 16.99 7.85
N ALA A 120 4.29 15.77 7.36
CA ALA A 120 5.30 14.74 7.24
C ALA A 120 6.46 15.17 6.33
N CYS A 121 6.18 15.79 5.18
CA CYS A 121 7.20 16.31 4.28
C CYS A 121 8.11 17.35 4.97
N ARG A 122 7.56 18.20 5.83
CA ARG A 122 8.36 19.19 6.58
C ARG A 122 9.27 18.57 7.63
N LEU A 123 8.86 17.43 8.23
CA LEU A 123 9.69 16.73 9.22
C LEU A 123 11.00 16.18 8.62
N PHE A 124 11.02 15.97 7.31
CA PHE A 124 12.14 15.38 6.57
C PHE A 124 12.63 16.28 5.42
N ALA A 125 12.41 17.59 5.52
CA ALA A 125 12.82 18.55 4.50
C ALA A 125 14.33 18.47 4.16
N ASP A 126 15.16 18.09 5.11
CA ASP A 126 16.61 17.90 4.95
C ASP A 126 16.97 16.69 4.05
N MET A 127 16.03 15.79 3.76
CA MET A 127 16.22 14.66 2.84
C MET A 127 15.73 14.98 1.42
N ALA A 128 15.05 16.11 1.21
CA ALA A 128 14.33 16.39 -0.04
C ALA A 128 15.22 16.87 -1.19
N ASP A 129 16.42 17.41 -0.91
CA ASP A 129 17.23 18.20 -1.86
C ASP A 129 16.39 19.25 -2.61
N ALA A 130 15.52 19.89 -1.87
CA ALA A 130 14.59 20.93 -2.29
C ALA A 130 14.20 21.79 -1.09
N ASP A 131 13.73 23.00 -1.34
CA ASP A 131 13.10 23.83 -0.31
C ASP A 131 11.60 23.52 -0.28
N VAL A 132 11.08 23.21 0.92
CA VAL A 132 9.67 22.86 1.13
C VAL A 132 8.90 24.13 1.50
N ARG A 133 7.89 24.50 0.73
CA ARG A 133 7.04 25.65 1.02
C ARG A 133 5.56 25.31 0.91
N ASP A 134 4.71 26.10 1.56
CA ASP A 134 3.27 25.99 1.36
C ASP A 134 2.91 26.41 -0.06
N TYR A 135 1.96 25.71 -0.64
CA TYR A 135 1.33 26.16 -1.87
C TYR A 135 0.34 27.27 -1.51
N ASP A 136 0.45 28.41 -2.16
CA ASP A 136 -0.34 29.60 -1.90
C ASP A 136 -1.55 29.77 -2.85
N GLY A 137 -1.72 28.83 -3.80
CA GLY A 137 -2.88 28.74 -4.67
C GLY A 137 -4.05 27.96 -4.05
N TYR A 138 -5.10 27.74 -4.85
CA TYR A 138 -6.31 27.10 -4.38
C TYR A 138 -6.19 25.57 -4.32
N MET A 139 -5.61 24.93 -5.36
CA MET A 139 -5.55 23.47 -5.47
C MET A 139 -4.33 23.05 -6.29
N VAL A 140 -3.71 21.95 -5.91
CA VAL A 140 -2.74 21.22 -6.74
C VAL A 140 -3.44 20.00 -7.33
N HIS A 141 -3.34 19.85 -8.64
CA HIS A 141 -3.83 18.69 -9.38
C HIS A 141 -2.66 17.79 -9.75
N VAL A 142 -2.81 16.51 -9.49
CA VAL A 142 -1.88 15.47 -9.93
C VAL A 142 -2.48 14.77 -11.14
N GLU A 143 -1.72 14.71 -12.22
CA GLU A 143 -2.11 14.03 -13.45
C GLU A 143 -1.49 12.65 -13.52
N GLN A 144 -2.31 11.70 -13.99
CA GLN A 144 -1.88 10.34 -14.26
C GLN A 144 -2.72 9.71 -15.38
N ASP A 145 -2.08 9.38 -16.52
CA ASP A 145 -2.72 8.74 -17.68
C ASP A 145 -4.00 9.40 -18.15
N GLY A 146 -4.02 10.73 -18.14
CA GLY A 146 -5.21 11.51 -18.50
C GLY A 146 -6.25 11.65 -17.41
N ASN A 147 -6.05 11.03 -16.25
CA ASN A 147 -6.88 11.22 -15.05
C ASN A 147 -6.23 12.25 -14.15
N MET A 148 -7.04 13.06 -13.50
CA MET A 148 -6.58 14.07 -12.56
C MET A 148 -7.36 13.98 -11.26
N PHE A 149 -6.63 14.10 -10.15
CA PHE A 149 -7.24 14.41 -8.86
C PHE A 149 -6.62 15.67 -8.27
N GLY A 150 -7.37 16.42 -7.51
CA GLY A 150 -6.93 17.68 -6.92
C GLY A 150 -6.99 17.68 -5.42
N ARG A 151 -6.06 18.40 -4.77
CA ARG A 151 -6.04 18.59 -3.32
C ARG A 151 -5.75 20.03 -2.98
N HIS A 152 -6.53 20.53 -2.02
CA HIS A 152 -6.25 21.78 -1.36
C HIS A 152 -5.08 21.62 -0.39
N ASP A 153 -4.54 22.75 0.05
CA ASP A 153 -3.55 22.76 1.12
C ASP A 153 -2.33 21.85 0.85
N ALA A 154 -1.63 22.03 -0.24
CA ALA A 154 -0.43 21.27 -0.57
C ALA A 154 0.86 21.94 -0.03
N VAL A 155 1.93 21.18 0.07
CA VAL A 155 3.31 21.71 0.03
C VAL A 155 3.91 21.41 -1.33
N VAL A 156 4.72 22.34 -1.81
CA VAL A 156 5.45 22.23 -3.08
C VAL A 156 6.95 22.38 -2.81
N PHE A 157 7.74 21.94 -3.76
CA PHE A 157 9.17 21.79 -3.62
C PHE A 157 9.91 22.64 -4.66
N ASP A 158 10.69 23.60 -4.20
CA ASP A 158 11.63 24.32 -5.05
C ASP A 158 12.91 23.49 -5.15
N LYS A 159 12.99 22.66 -6.19
CA LYS A 159 14.03 21.62 -6.35
C LYS A 159 15.42 22.20 -6.56
N ARG A 160 16.43 21.55 -5.96
CA ARG A 160 17.85 21.74 -6.25
C ARG A 160 18.39 20.57 -7.09
N GLY A 161 18.26 19.33 -6.60
CA GLY A 161 18.67 18.11 -7.29
C GLY A 161 17.57 17.03 -7.35
N ALA A 162 16.48 17.19 -6.60
CA ALA A 162 15.33 16.29 -6.64
C ALA A 162 14.66 16.25 -8.02
N VAL A 163 13.99 15.13 -8.33
CA VAL A 163 13.26 14.93 -9.60
C VAL A 163 11.75 14.77 -9.35
N ASP A 164 10.94 15.24 -10.30
CA ASP A 164 9.49 14.99 -10.22
C ASP A 164 9.15 13.54 -10.48
N MET A 165 8.19 13.02 -9.73
CA MET A 165 7.64 11.66 -9.85
C MET A 165 6.23 11.66 -10.45
N ALA A 166 5.58 12.83 -10.56
CA ALA A 166 4.30 13.01 -11.20
C ALA A 166 4.19 14.43 -11.77
N ASP A 167 3.39 14.58 -12.80
CA ASP A 167 3.01 15.90 -13.32
C ASP A 167 1.95 16.52 -12.39
N CYS A 168 2.28 17.68 -11.81
CA CYS A 168 1.39 18.42 -10.93
C CYS A 168 1.14 19.82 -11.49
N TYR A 169 -0.10 20.29 -11.41
CA TYR A 169 -0.56 21.56 -12.00
C TYR A 169 -1.23 22.45 -10.96
N CYS A 170 -1.05 23.77 -11.12
CA CYS A 170 -1.67 24.79 -10.27
C CYS A 170 -3.11 25.05 -10.69
N ASP A 171 -4.05 25.02 -9.75
CA ASP A 171 -5.43 25.53 -9.90
C ASP A 171 -6.14 25.09 -11.19
N ALA A 172 -5.71 23.97 -11.74
CA ALA A 172 -6.03 23.61 -13.10
C ALA A 172 -7.32 22.83 -13.25
N ILE A 173 -8.07 23.24 -14.25
CA ILE A 173 -9.01 22.39 -14.97
C ILE A 173 -8.38 21.96 -16.31
N SER A 174 -7.15 22.32 -16.58
CA SER A 174 -6.47 22.16 -17.87
C SER A 174 -5.00 21.82 -17.70
N LEU A 175 -4.48 20.92 -18.54
CA LEU A 175 -3.05 20.57 -18.62
C LEU A 175 -2.15 21.74 -19.13
N ASP A 176 -2.76 22.86 -19.58
CA ASP A 176 -2.06 24.09 -19.96
C ASP A 176 -1.69 24.96 -18.75
N SER A 177 -2.13 24.58 -17.55
CA SER A 177 -1.81 25.33 -16.34
C SER A 177 -0.34 25.21 -15.95
N PRO A 178 0.19 26.17 -15.20
CA PRO A 178 1.57 26.09 -14.72
C PRO A 178 1.83 24.83 -13.90
N LYS A 179 2.95 24.17 -14.15
CA LYS A 179 3.38 23.02 -13.36
C LYS A 179 4.00 23.44 -12.03
N VAL A 180 3.80 22.61 -11.01
CA VAL A 180 4.46 22.70 -9.71
C VAL A 180 5.05 21.36 -9.36
N SER A 181 6.05 21.32 -8.50
CA SER A 181 6.61 20.08 -7.98
C SER A 181 5.97 19.78 -6.63
N ALA A 182 4.96 18.90 -6.61
CA ALA A 182 4.31 18.45 -5.37
C ALA A 182 4.59 16.98 -5.06
N VAL A 183 5.10 16.20 -6.04
CA VAL A 183 5.54 14.82 -5.88
C VAL A 183 6.95 14.71 -6.43
N ILE A 184 7.93 14.51 -5.54
CA ILE A 184 9.35 14.47 -5.90
C ILE A 184 10.07 13.27 -5.31
N ALA A 185 11.19 12.90 -5.90
CA ALA A 185 12.12 11.92 -5.33
C ALA A 185 13.53 12.48 -5.25
N ASN A 186 14.27 12.00 -4.25
CA ASN A 186 15.68 12.25 -4.07
C ASN A 186 16.42 10.97 -3.68
N ALA A 187 17.66 10.82 -4.10
CA ALA A 187 18.56 9.81 -3.58
C ALA A 187 19.06 10.22 -2.19
N PHE A 188 18.99 9.31 -1.22
CA PHE A 188 19.49 9.55 0.13
C PHE A 188 20.30 8.36 0.63
N GLY A 189 21.59 8.52 0.76
CA GLY A 189 22.51 7.41 1.00
C GLY A 189 22.50 6.40 -0.14
N LYS A 190 22.14 5.14 0.16
CA LYS A 190 21.97 4.06 -0.83
C LYS A 190 20.52 3.85 -1.26
N GLY A 191 19.58 4.52 -0.61
CA GLY A 191 18.16 4.40 -0.86
C GLY A 191 17.56 5.62 -1.57
N LYS A 192 16.25 5.65 -1.62
CA LYS A 192 15.45 6.71 -2.23
C LYS A 192 14.44 7.23 -1.23
N VAL A 193 14.23 8.53 -1.20
CA VAL A 193 13.11 9.15 -0.51
C VAL A 193 12.18 9.78 -1.54
N VAL A 194 10.89 9.55 -1.37
CA VAL A 194 9.84 10.13 -2.19
C VAL A 194 8.95 10.97 -1.30
N PHE A 195 8.65 12.17 -1.73
CA PHE A 195 7.77 13.10 -1.04
C PHE A 195 6.50 13.31 -1.86
N VAL A 196 5.36 13.11 -1.22
CA VAL A 196 4.03 13.45 -1.73
C VAL A 196 3.50 14.58 -0.85
N GLY A 197 3.57 15.80 -1.36
CA GLY A 197 3.24 17.03 -0.61
C GLY A 197 1.75 17.25 -0.35
N LEU A 198 0.94 16.21 -0.44
CA LEU A 198 -0.52 16.22 -0.39
C LEU A 198 -1.02 15.30 0.73
N ASP A 199 -2.07 15.71 1.43
CA ASP A 199 -2.75 14.90 2.44
C ASP A 199 -3.80 14.01 1.73
N ILE A 200 -3.36 12.90 1.11
CA ILE A 200 -4.21 12.04 0.26
C ILE A 200 -4.93 10.93 1.02
N PHE A 201 -4.39 10.46 2.14
CA PHE A 201 -4.96 9.32 2.85
C PHE A 201 -6.16 9.68 3.69
N THR A 202 -6.14 10.83 4.34
CA THR A 202 -7.30 11.34 5.09
C THR A 202 -8.50 11.53 4.16
N ASP A 203 -8.27 12.10 2.98
CA ASP A 203 -9.30 12.32 1.98
C ASP A 203 -9.77 11.00 1.36
N TYR A 204 -8.85 10.07 1.07
CA TYR A 204 -9.22 8.74 0.58
C TYR A 204 -10.12 7.99 1.54
N GLY A 205 -9.83 8.04 2.84
CA GLY A 205 -10.68 7.44 3.86
C GLY A 205 -12.11 8.02 3.94
N ALA A 206 -12.31 9.23 3.38
CA ALA A 206 -13.62 9.87 3.31
C ALA A 206 -14.35 9.64 1.97
N PHE A 207 -13.63 9.59 0.83
CA PHE A 207 -14.21 9.66 -0.51
C PHE A 207 -13.86 8.49 -1.42
N CYS A 208 -12.80 7.72 -1.15
CA CYS A 208 -12.35 6.55 -1.92
C CYS A 208 -12.20 6.83 -3.42
N ALA A 209 -11.50 7.92 -3.80
CA ALA A 209 -11.31 8.28 -5.19
C ALA A 209 -10.36 7.28 -5.90
N PHE A 210 -10.85 6.65 -6.96
CA PHE A 210 -10.11 5.61 -7.69
C PHE A 210 -8.75 6.09 -8.22
N GLU A 211 -8.69 7.31 -8.71
CA GLU A 211 -7.48 7.92 -9.28
C GLU A 211 -6.34 8.00 -8.28
N GLU A 212 -6.65 8.18 -7.00
CA GLU A 212 -5.64 8.24 -5.93
C GLU A 212 -5.06 6.86 -5.62
N ALA A 213 -5.89 5.83 -5.64
CA ALA A 213 -5.42 4.45 -5.45
C ALA A 213 -4.52 4.00 -6.60
N GLU A 214 -4.87 4.35 -7.84
CA GLU A 214 -4.02 4.07 -9.01
C GLU A 214 -2.71 4.87 -8.97
N PHE A 215 -2.75 6.15 -8.57
CA PHE A 215 -1.55 6.95 -8.36
C PHE A 215 -0.61 6.29 -7.34
N MET A 216 -1.13 5.92 -6.17
CA MET A 216 -0.31 5.29 -5.13
C MET A 216 0.21 3.92 -5.56
N ARG A 217 -0.60 3.13 -6.27
CA ARG A 217 -0.18 1.86 -6.87
C ARG A 217 1.05 2.05 -7.77
N ARG A 218 0.98 2.99 -8.70
CA ARG A 218 2.10 3.27 -9.61
C ARG A 218 3.33 3.74 -8.87
N LEU A 219 3.15 4.69 -7.96
CA LEU A 219 4.25 5.21 -7.17
C LEU A 219 4.97 4.08 -6.41
N LEU A 220 4.22 3.18 -5.77
CA LEU A 220 4.79 2.03 -5.07
C LEU A 220 5.49 1.05 -6.01
N LEU A 221 4.92 0.74 -7.16
CA LEU A 221 5.55 -0.16 -8.15
C LEU A 221 6.79 0.47 -8.80
N GLU A 222 6.85 1.79 -8.96
CA GLU A 222 8.03 2.50 -9.46
C GLU A 222 9.15 2.53 -8.41
N VAL A 223 8.79 2.74 -7.15
CA VAL A 223 9.75 2.80 -6.04
C VAL A 223 10.26 1.41 -5.66
N ASP A 224 9.40 0.42 -5.67
CA ASP A 224 9.71 -0.99 -5.36
C ASP A 224 9.09 -1.92 -6.42
N PRO A 225 9.76 -2.07 -7.58
CA PRO A 225 9.25 -2.89 -8.70
C PRO A 225 9.34 -4.39 -8.48
N ASP A 226 9.84 -4.81 -7.31
CA ASP A 226 10.14 -6.21 -6.99
C ASP A 226 9.13 -6.80 -6.01
N GLN A 227 7.85 -6.42 -6.12
CA GLN A 227 6.79 -6.99 -5.29
C GLN A 227 6.74 -8.52 -5.43
N ALA A 228 6.54 -9.24 -4.31
CA ALA A 228 6.45 -10.71 -4.33
C ALA A 228 5.20 -11.19 -5.07
N ALA A 229 4.10 -10.47 -4.94
CA ALA A 229 2.87 -10.69 -5.69
C ALA A 229 2.01 -9.42 -5.65
N TYR A 230 1.14 -9.22 -6.65
CA TYR A 230 0.16 -8.14 -6.67
C TYR A 230 -1.01 -8.48 -7.61
N LEU A 231 -2.14 -7.80 -7.41
CA LEU A 231 -3.28 -7.88 -8.33
C LEU A 231 -2.96 -7.08 -9.60
N GLU A 232 -2.81 -7.75 -10.72
CA GLU A 232 -2.56 -7.11 -12.01
C GLU A 232 -3.85 -6.63 -12.66
N GLU A 233 -4.84 -7.53 -12.76
CA GLU A 233 -6.15 -7.25 -13.36
C GLU A 233 -7.28 -7.83 -12.50
N GLY A 234 -8.43 -7.22 -12.57
CA GLY A 234 -9.66 -7.70 -11.96
C GLY A 234 -10.23 -6.74 -10.92
N THR A 235 -11.25 -7.21 -10.22
CA THR A 235 -11.93 -6.44 -9.17
C THR A 235 -11.00 -6.17 -8.02
N LYS A 236 -10.92 -4.92 -7.59
CA LYS A 236 -10.19 -4.48 -6.38
C LYS A 236 -10.78 -5.15 -5.12
N ARG A 237 -10.21 -4.89 -3.96
CA ARG A 237 -10.60 -5.54 -2.69
C ARG A 237 -10.20 -7.00 -2.59
N VAL A 238 -9.06 -7.36 -3.17
CA VAL A 238 -8.38 -8.63 -2.93
C VAL A 238 -7.14 -8.35 -2.11
N GLU A 239 -7.15 -8.75 -0.84
CA GLU A 239 -5.95 -8.70 -0.01
C GLU A 239 -5.00 -9.83 -0.43
N ILE A 240 -3.76 -9.46 -0.70
CA ILE A 240 -2.71 -10.36 -1.18
C ILE A 240 -1.67 -10.52 -0.08
N VAL A 241 -1.53 -11.74 0.42
CA VAL A 241 -0.59 -12.04 1.52
C VAL A 241 0.40 -13.12 1.08
N PRO A 242 1.57 -12.72 0.56
CA PRO A 242 2.61 -13.67 0.19
C PRO A 242 3.32 -14.23 1.42
N ALA A 243 3.61 -15.52 1.39
CA ALA A 243 4.33 -16.24 2.44
C ALA A 243 5.24 -17.32 1.84
N ARG A 244 6.18 -17.82 2.60
CA ARG A 244 7.04 -18.96 2.22
C ARG A 244 6.83 -20.12 3.17
N LYS A 245 6.82 -21.32 2.60
CA LYS A 245 6.80 -22.56 3.37
C LYS A 245 7.44 -23.69 2.58
N ASP A 246 8.31 -24.45 3.22
CA ASP A 246 8.98 -25.62 2.63
C ASP A 246 9.64 -25.30 1.26
N GLY A 247 10.21 -24.11 1.13
CA GLY A 247 10.86 -23.61 -0.10
C GLY A 247 9.90 -23.11 -1.19
N LYS A 248 8.58 -23.22 -1.00
CA LYS A 248 7.56 -22.75 -1.95
C LYS A 248 7.09 -21.35 -1.60
N LEU A 249 6.71 -20.58 -2.62
CA LEU A 249 5.98 -19.32 -2.45
C LEU A 249 4.49 -19.63 -2.41
N LEU A 250 3.84 -19.13 -1.38
CA LEU A 250 2.40 -19.18 -1.18
C LEU A 250 1.85 -17.76 -1.32
N VAL A 251 0.74 -17.58 -2.03
CA VAL A 251 0.06 -16.28 -2.10
C VAL A 251 -1.38 -16.47 -1.66
N ASN A 252 -1.70 -16.01 -0.46
CA ASN A 252 -3.07 -16.00 0.04
C ASN A 252 -3.83 -14.86 -0.64
N LEU A 253 -4.98 -15.18 -1.19
CA LEU A 253 -5.92 -14.26 -1.80
C LEU A 253 -7.17 -14.23 -0.94
N ILE A 254 -7.47 -13.07 -0.35
CA ILE A 254 -8.59 -12.88 0.55
C ILE A 254 -9.56 -11.88 -0.07
N ASN A 255 -10.81 -12.27 -0.22
CA ASN A 255 -11.87 -11.38 -0.67
C ASN A 255 -12.29 -10.48 0.50
N THR A 256 -11.99 -9.19 0.39
CA THR A 256 -12.27 -8.17 1.40
C THR A 256 -13.39 -7.23 0.99
N VAL A 257 -14.22 -7.64 0.04
CA VAL A 257 -15.40 -6.84 -0.33
C VAL A 257 -16.32 -6.70 0.85
N GLU A 258 -16.39 -5.51 1.41
CA GLU A 258 -17.24 -5.14 2.53
C GLU A 258 -18.50 -4.44 2.06
N TYR A 259 -19.56 -4.60 2.84
CA TYR A 259 -20.75 -3.77 2.70
C TYR A 259 -20.56 -2.47 3.47
N VAL A 260 -20.62 -1.38 2.76
CA VAL A 260 -20.62 -0.02 3.30
C VAL A 260 -21.83 0.15 4.23
N ASN A 261 -21.64 0.80 5.38
CA ASN A 261 -22.65 1.24 6.35
C ASN A 261 -22.84 0.39 7.62
N GLY A 262 -21.79 -0.26 8.12
CA GLY A 262 -21.82 -0.83 9.48
C GLY A 262 -22.83 -1.97 9.71
N GLY A 263 -23.40 -2.51 8.65
CA GLY A 263 -24.30 -3.66 8.68
C GLY A 263 -23.54 -4.97 8.50
N ALA A 264 -24.12 -6.05 8.99
CA ALA A 264 -23.62 -7.38 8.68
C ALA A 264 -23.77 -7.63 7.16
N PRO A 265 -22.75 -8.19 6.49
CA PRO A 265 -22.84 -8.45 5.05
C PRO A 265 -23.98 -9.43 4.76
N ASN A 266 -24.84 -9.09 3.79
CA ASN A 266 -25.90 -9.98 3.32
C ASN A 266 -25.38 -11.18 2.52
N GLY A 267 -24.08 -11.31 2.39
CA GLY A 267 -23.35 -12.35 1.68
C GLY A 267 -22.01 -11.79 1.19
N ILE A 268 -21.08 -12.67 0.85
CA ILE A 268 -19.81 -12.33 0.26
C ILE A 268 -19.93 -12.62 -1.24
N PRO A 269 -19.86 -11.60 -2.13
CA PRO A 269 -19.91 -11.83 -3.57
C PRO A 269 -18.67 -12.61 -4.01
N LYS A 270 -18.79 -13.44 -5.04
CA LYS A 270 -17.63 -14.02 -5.70
C LYS A 270 -17.00 -12.97 -6.61
N LEU A 271 -15.69 -12.87 -6.56
CA LEU A 271 -14.90 -12.10 -7.52
C LEU A 271 -14.48 -13.04 -8.66
N TYR A 272 -14.44 -12.54 -9.88
CA TYR A 272 -14.15 -13.31 -11.09
C TYR A 272 -13.04 -12.65 -11.89
N ASP A 273 -12.40 -13.44 -12.75
CA ASP A 273 -11.44 -12.98 -13.76
C ASP A 273 -10.28 -12.17 -13.17
N LEU A 274 -9.68 -12.67 -12.09
CA LEU A 274 -8.53 -12.03 -11.49
C LEU A 274 -7.23 -12.50 -12.17
N THR A 275 -6.30 -11.58 -12.36
CA THR A 275 -4.92 -11.90 -12.72
C THR A 275 -3.99 -11.47 -11.59
N ILE A 276 -3.24 -12.44 -11.06
CA ILE A 276 -2.27 -12.20 -10.00
C ILE A 276 -0.87 -12.34 -10.58
N ALA A 277 -0.09 -11.27 -10.55
CA ALA A 277 1.32 -11.32 -10.87
C ALA A 277 2.08 -11.88 -9.66
N VAL A 278 2.80 -12.96 -9.83
CA VAL A 278 3.59 -13.64 -8.79
C VAL A 278 5.04 -13.69 -9.22
N LYS A 279 5.94 -13.10 -8.42
CA LYS A 279 7.37 -13.06 -8.72
C LYS A 279 7.98 -14.45 -8.59
N CYS A 280 8.66 -14.89 -9.65
CA CYS A 280 9.34 -16.18 -9.70
C CYS A 280 10.78 -16.01 -10.21
N ASP A 281 11.74 -16.62 -9.53
CA ASP A 281 13.16 -16.58 -9.93
C ASP A 281 13.43 -17.40 -11.21
N ALA A 282 12.53 -18.33 -11.55
CA ALA A 282 12.51 -19.12 -12.78
C ALA A 282 11.06 -19.45 -13.13
N GLU A 283 10.83 -19.90 -14.36
CA GLU A 283 9.50 -20.34 -14.79
C GLU A 283 8.99 -21.48 -13.90
N PRO A 284 7.82 -21.32 -13.24
CA PRO A 284 7.24 -22.37 -12.41
C PRO A 284 6.94 -23.63 -13.22
N LYS A 285 7.06 -24.79 -12.61
CA LYS A 285 6.60 -26.02 -13.25
C LYS A 285 5.08 -26.10 -13.24
N LYS A 286 4.48 -25.71 -12.13
CA LYS A 286 3.03 -25.70 -11.90
C LYS A 286 2.67 -24.65 -10.85
N ILE A 287 1.45 -24.16 -10.94
CA ILE A 287 0.84 -23.32 -9.91
C ILE A 287 -0.52 -23.92 -9.58
N PHE A 288 -0.79 -24.13 -8.29
CA PHE A 288 -2.04 -24.69 -7.82
C PHE A 288 -2.85 -23.68 -7.04
N LEU A 289 -4.17 -23.76 -7.18
CA LEU A 289 -5.16 -23.09 -6.34
C LEU A 289 -5.61 -24.07 -5.26
N GLU A 290 -5.32 -23.72 -4.02
CA GLU A 290 -5.63 -24.53 -2.84
C GLU A 290 -6.77 -23.87 -2.02
N PRO A 291 -7.56 -24.65 -1.28
CA PRO A 291 -7.40 -26.06 -0.93
C PRO A 291 -7.99 -27.05 -1.94
N GLU A 292 -8.57 -26.59 -3.06
CA GLU A 292 -9.22 -27.46 -4.04
C GLU A 292 -8.22 -28.26 -4.90
N HIS A 293 -6.95 -27.94 -4.85
CA HIS A 293 -5.84 -28.51 -5.63
C HIS A 293 -6.10 -28.48 -7.13
N VAL A 294 -6.48 -27.31 -7.63
CA VAL A 294 -6.73 -27.07 -9.06
C VAL A 294 -5.54 -26.40 -9.68
N GLU A 295 -5.00 -26.93 -10.77
CA GLU A 295 -3.92 -26.31 -11.51
C GLU A 295 -4.41 -25.00 -12.15
N ALA A 296 -3.75 -23.89 -11.85
CA ALA A 296 -4.07 -22.56 -12.35
C ALA A 296 -3.31 -22.26 -13.64
N PRO A 297 -3.97 -21.79 -14.70
CA PRO A 297 -3.27 -21.35 -15.89
C PRO A 297 -2.48 -20.08 -15.64
N TYR A 298 -1.29 -19.98 -16.20
CA TYR A 298 -0.45 -18.79 -16.09
C TYR A 298 0.36 -18.54 -17.38
N ARG A 299 0.88 -17.32 -17.51
CA ARG A 299 1.89 -16.91 -18.49
C ARG A 299 3.11 -16.39 -17.72
N TYR A 300 4.30 -16.82 -18.08
CA TYR A 300 5.55 -16.34 -17.50
C TYR A 300 6.24 -15.35 -18.43
N ASP A 301 6.69 -14.21 -17.92
CA ASP A 301 7.34 -13.14 -18.72
C ASP A 301 8.86 -13.05 -18.50
N GLY A 302 9.44 -13.97 -17.73
CA GLY A 302 10.85 -13.95 -17.32
C GLY A 302 11.08 -13.41 -15.90
N LYS A 303 10.07 -12.81 -15.27
CA LYS A 303 10.12 -12.28 -13.91
C LYS A 303 8.87 -12.64 -13.09
N TYR A 304 7.69 -12.52 -13.72
CA TYR A 304 6.41 -12.79 -13.08
C TYR A 304 5.65 -13.91 -13.81
N ALA A 305 5.02 -14.76 -13.01
CA ALA A 305 3.95 -15.62 -13.46
C ALA A 305 2.61 -14.87 -13.31
N HIS A 306 1.94 -14.58 -14.42
CA HIS A 306 0.64 -13.95 -14.49
C HIS A 306 -0.44 -15.01 -14.39
N VAL A 307 -0.91 -15.25 -13.20
CA VAL A 307 -1.80 -16.38 -12.85
C VAL A 307 -3.25 -15.97 -12.96
N LYS A 308 -4.02 -16.72 -13.76
CA LYS A 308 -5.49 -16.51 -13.86
C LYS A 308 -6.21 -17.25 -12.74
N VAL A 309 -7.08 -16.51 -12.04
CA VAL A 309 -7.96 -17.03 -10.99
C VAL A 309 -9.39 -16.77 -11.40
N ASP A 310 -10.07 -17.81 -11.88
CA ASP A 310 -11.42 -17.70 -12.45
C ASP A 310 -12.45 -17.20 -11.43
N ALA A 311 -12.31 -17.60 -10.16
CA ALA A 311 -13.21 -17.13 -9.10
C ALA A 311 -12.52 -17.15 -7.72
N LEU A 312 -12.78 -16.11 -6.94
CA LEU A 312 -12.42 -16.02 -5.53
C LEU A 312 -13.69 -15.76 -4.71
N HIS A 313 -14.05 -16.70 -3.82
CA HIS A 313 -15.19 -16.50 -2.93
C HIS A 313 -14.74 -15.84 -1.63
N ILE A 314 -14.19 -16.59 -0.69
CA ILE A 314 -13.70 -16.05 0.58
C ILE A 314 -12.17 -15.99 0.57
N HIS A 315 -11.52 -17.11 0.29
CA HIS A 315 -10.08 -17.24 0.38
C HIS A 315 -9.56 -18.39 -0.46
N ARG A 316 -8.49 -18.16 -1.21
CA ARG A 316 -7.72 -19.18 -1.94
C ARG A 316 -6.22 -18.94 -1.72
N ILE A 317 -5.42 -19.96 -2.01
CA ILE A 317 -3.97 -19.90 -1.88
C ILE A 317 -3.36 -20.34 -3.21
N LEU A 318 -2.57 -19.48 -3.83
CA LEU A 318 -1.68 -19.88 -4.93
C LEU A 318 -0.45 -20.55 -4.32
N VAL A 319 -0.12 -21.74 -4.79
CA VAL A 319 1.08 -22.48 -4.43
C VAL A 319 1.95 -22.62 -5.66
N VAL A 320 3.13 -22.03 -5.64
CA VAL A 320 4.09 -22.02 -6.77
C VAL A 320 5.10 -23.16 -6.58
N GLU A 321 5.23 -24.04 -7.60
CA GLU A 321 6.13 -25.21 -7.62
C GLU A 321 7.19 -25.15 -8.70
#